data_9016c57211ac643789bb3611110b50a2
#
_entry.id   9016c57211ac643789bb3611110b50a2
#
_cell.length_a   1.000
_cell.length_b   1.000
_cell.length_c   1.000
_cell.angle_alpha   90.00
_cell.angle_beta   90.00
_cell.angle_gamma   90.00
#
_symmetry.space_group_name_H-M   'P 1'
#
loop_
_entity.id
_entity.type
_entity.pdbx_description
1 polymer ?
#
loop_
_entity_poly.entity_id
_entity_poly.type
_entity_poly.pdbx_seq_one_letter_code
_entity_poly.pdbx_strand_id
1 'polypeptide(L)' 'MEIDQVEWLRRENYFLREQNKMLKNELNETKKYLEEILTKFKDVNKGS' A
#
# COMPACT_ATOMS: atom_id res chain seq x y z
N MET A 1 -3.60 -24.61 28.31
CA MET A 1 -4.53 -24.68 27.19
C MET A 1 -3.80 -24.51 25.89
N GLU A 2 -3.81 -25.52 25.08
CA GLU A 2 -3.16 -25.42 23.79
C GLU A 2 -4.05 -24.63 22.85
N ILE A 3 -3.47 -23.56 22.27
CA ILE A 3 -4.15 -22.80 21.24
C ILE A 3 -4.14 -23.67 19.98
N ASP A 4 -5.33 -23.89 19.43
CA ASP A 4 -5.46 -24.62 18.18
C ASP A 4 -4.66 -23.91 17.09
N GLN A 5 -3.76 -24.66 16.44
CA GLN A 5 -2.92 -24.12 15.37
C GLN A 5 -3.74 -23.50 14.25
N VAL A 6 -4.89 -24.10 13.94
CA VAL A 6 -5.77 -23.56 12.89
C VAL A 6 -6.29 -22.19 13.28
N GLU A 7 -6.68 -22.02 14.53
CA GLU A 7 -7.18 -20.71 15.00
C GLU A 7 -6.07 -19.66 14.97
N TRP A 8 -4.88 -20.02 15.41
CA TRP A 8 -3.74 -19.12 15.38
C TRP A 8 -3.39 -18.70 13.95
N LEU A 9 -3.40 -19.65 13.02
CA LEU A 9 -3.13 -19.39 11.62
C LEU A 9 -4.19 -18.48 11.00
N ARG A 10 -5.45 -18.66 11.38
CA ARG A 10 -6.52 -17.79 10.89
C ARG A 10 -6.34 -16.35 11.34
N ARG A 11 -5.95 -16.15 12.59
CA ARG A 11 -5.69 -14.80 13.12
C ARG A 11 -4.50 -14.17 12.40
N GLU A 12 -3.45 -14.94 12.20
CA GLU A 12 -2.28 -14.45 11.51
C GLU A 12 -2.58 -14.11 10.05
N ASN A 13 -3.35 -14.94 9.37
CA ASN A 13 -3.79 -14.68 8.01
C ASN A 13 -4.62 -13.41 7.92
N TYR A 14 -5.53 -13.21 8.84
CA TYR A 14 -6.34 -12.00 8.88
C TYR A 14 -5.45 -10.77 9.03
N PHE A 15 -4.54 -10.82 9.97
CA PHE A 15 -3.62 -9.72 10.23
C PHE A 15 -2.78 -9.38 9.00
N LEU A 16 -2.23 -10.41 8.35
CA LEU A 16 -1.42 -10.22 7.17
C LEU A 16 -2.22 -9.65 5.99
N ARG A 17 -3.45 -10.09 5.84
CA ARG A 17 -4.33 -9.55 4.79
C ARG A 17 -4.61 -8.07 5.01
N GLU A 18 -4.85 -7.68 6.26
CA GLU A 18 -5.09 -6.28 6.59
C GLU A 18 -3.84 -5.44 6.33
N GLN A 19 -2.68 -5.95 6.72
CA GLN A 19 -1.42 -5.27 6.45
C GLN A 19 -1.18 -5.12 4.95
N ASN A 20 -1.42 -6.18 4.19
CA ASN A 20 -1.26 -6.13 2.74
C ASN A 20 -2.17 -5.09 2.10
N LYS A 21 -3.40 -5.00 2.56
CA LYS A 21 -4.36 -4.02 2.07
C LYS A 21 -3.87 -2.60 2.35
N MET A 22 -3.40 -2.35 3.56
CA MET A 22 -2.85 -1.04 3.93
C MET A 22 -1.64 -0.68 3.08
N LEU A 23 -0.74 -1.64 2.89
CA LEU A 23 0.46 -1.42 2.08
C LEU A 23 0.12 -1.11 0.63
N LYS A 24 -0.87 -1.79 0.06
CA LYS A 24 -1.34 -1.50 -1.29
C LYS A 24 -1.91 -0.10 -1.40
N ASN A 25 -2.68 0.32 -0.40
CA ASN A 25 -3.26 1.65 -0.39
C ASN A 25 -2.16 2.72 -0.33
N GLU A 26 -1.19 2.53 0.56
CA GLU A 26 -0.07 3.46 0.69
C GLU A 26 0.73 3.53 -0.61
N LEU A 27 0.96 2.39 -1.23
CA LEU A 27 1.70 2.33 -2.49
C LEU A 27 0.94 3.07 -3.59
N ASN A 28 -0.37 2.87 -3.68
CA ASN A 28 -1.20 3.54 -4.66
C ASN A 28 -1.20 5.05 -4.46
N GLU A 29 -1.28 5.51 -3.22
CA GLU A 29 -1.24 6.94 -2.90
C GLU A 29 0.11 7.55 -3.27
N THR A 30 1.19 6.85 -2.94
CA THR A 30 2.54 7.29 -3.28
C THR A 30 2.71 7.36 -4.80
N LYS A 31 2.20 6.37 -5.52
CA LYS A 31 2.27 6.34 -6.96
C LYS A 31 1.52 7.54 -7.58
N LYS A 32 0.34 7.84 -7.09
CA LYS A 32 -0.42 9.00 -7.56
C LYS A 32 0.33 10.29 -7.31
N TYR A 33 0.91 10.42 -6.13
CA TYR A 33 1.69 11.59 -5.76
C TYR A 33 2.87 11.78 -6.70
N LEU A 34 3.59 10.71 -6.98
CA LEU A 34 4.72 10.75 -7.91
C LEU A 34 4.27 11.13 -9.32
N GLU A 35 3.15 10.60 -9.78
CA GLU A 35 2.61 10.94 -11.10
C GLU A 35 2.27 12.42 -11.19
N GLU A 36 1.69 12.98 -10.13
CA GLU A 36 1.37 14.41 -10.07
C GLU A 36 2.64 15.27 -10.14
N ILE A 37 3.67 14.89 -9.39
CA ILE A 37 4.94 15.59 -9.40
C ILE A 37 5.57 15.54 -10.78
N LEU A 38 5.58 14.37 -11.40
CA LEU A 38 6.14 14.21 -12.74
C LEU A 38 5.39 15.04 -13.79
N THR A 39 4.08 15.09 -13.68
CA THR A 39 3.26 15.89 -14.59
C THR A 39 3.58 17.37 -14.43
N LYS A 40 3.67 17.85 -13.20
CA LYS A 40 4.02 19.26 -12.94
C LYS A 40 5.41 19.58 -13.44
N PHE A 41 6.35 18.68 -13.25
CA PHE A 41 7.72 18.86 -13.72
C PHE A 41 7.77 18.96 -15.25
N LYS A 42 7.02 18.12 -15.94
CA LYS A 42 6.94 18.17 -17.40
C LYS A 42 6.31 19.46 -17.90
N ASP A 43 5.27 19.93 -17.22
CA ASP A 43 4.61 21.18 -17.59
C ASP A 43 5.54 22.37 -17.42
N VAL A 44 6.31 22.40 -16.34
CA VAL A 44 7.30 23.46 -16.11
C VAL A 44 8.36 23.46 -17.22
N ASN A 45 8.84 22.27 -17.58
CA ASN A 45 9.85 22.15 -18.64
C ASN A 45 9.31 22.57 -20.01
N LYS A 46 8.04 22.31 -20.28
CA LYS A 46 7.41 22.75 -21.51
C LYS A 46 7.16 24.24 -21.55
N GLY A 47 6.94 24.85 -20.39
CA GLY A 47 6.68 26.28 -20.29
C GLY A 47 7.91 27.15 -20.42
N SER A 48 9.07 26.55 -20.34
CA SER A 48 10.32 27.26 -20.54
C SER A 48 10.83 27.12 -21.98
#